data_29e56d7fad80a7874f25d97c1c87fefd
#
_entry.id   29e56d7fad80a7874f25d97c1c87fefd
#
_cell.length_a   1.000
_cell.length_b   1.000
_cell.length_c   1.000
_cell.angle_alpha   90.00
_cell.angle_beta   90.00
_cell.angle_gamma   90.00
#
_symmetry.space_group_name_H-M   'P 1'
#
loop_
_entity.id
_entity.type
_entity.pdbx_description
1 polymer ?
#
loop_
_entity_poly.entity_id
_entity_poly.type
_entity_poly.pdbx_seq_one_letter_code
_entity_poly.pdbx_strand_id
1 'polypeptide(L)'
;MNSVIYWPSQRARDPLLFKIRAKIIRRRKALARAHWILWILFIGLQIADVVTTNYALAVPGNWEANPIMRASQAYLGAAWWLPKVAAIGLGAVAVPRRLRPWPILFAVSYYIFVVSGNLALL
;
A
#
# COMPACT_ATOMS: atom_id res chain seq x y z
N MET A 1 15.20 21.53 57.04
CA MET A 1 14.53 20.58 56.13
C MET A 1 15.17 20.66 54.77
N ASN A 2 16.08 19.72 54.45
CA ASN A 2 16.78 19.69 53.15
C ASN A 2 15.92 18.90 52.18
N SER A 3 15.26 19.58 51.25
CA SER A 3 14.57 18.94 50.11
C SER A 3 15.63 18.40 49.14
N VAL A 4 15.81 17.08 49.12
CA VAL A 4 16.64 16.40 48.13
C VAL A 4 15.92 16.50 46.79
N ILE A 5 16.41 17.38 45.91
CA ILE A 5 15.95 17.47 44.53
C ILE A 5 16.40 16.20 43.82
N TYR A 6 15.48 15.27 43.62
CA TYR A 6 15.74 14.06 42.82
C TYR A 6 15.91 14.42 41.34
N TRP A 7 17.14 14.43 40.87
CA TRP A 7 17.45 14.59 39.44
C TRP A 7 17.01 13.32 38.65
N PRO A 8 16.32 13.48 37.53
CA PRO A 8 15.82 12.31 36.74
C PRO A 8 16.92 11.54 35.99
N SER A 9 18.19 11.80 36.29
CA SER A 9 19.32 11.28 35.53
C SER A 9 19.62 9.77 35.68
N GLN A 10 19.08 9.10 36.69
CA GLN A 10 19.36 7.67 36.88
C GLN A 10 18.48 6.74 36.05
N ARG A 11 17.25 7.11 35.68
CA ARG A 11 16.37 6.30 34.81
C ARG A 11 16.89 6.18 33.37
N ALA A 12 17.78 7.08 32.93
CA ALA A 12 18.37 7.03 31.59
C ALA A 12 19.47 6.00 31.43
N ARG A 13 20.00 5.43 32.54
CA ARG A 13 21.15 4.51 32.55
C ARG A 13 20.81 3.04 32.72
N ASP A 14 19.51 2.69 32.78
CA ASP A 14 19.12 1.28 32.84
C ASP A 14 19.42 0.60 31.49
N PRO A 15 20.40 -0.33 31.43
CA PRO A 15 20.80 -1.01 30.21
C PRO A 15 19.66 -1.85 29.64
N LEU A 16 18.71 -2.28 30.47
CA LEU A 16 17.54 -3.04 30.02
C LEU A 16 16.57 -2.14 29.26
N LEU A 17 16.28 -0.96 29.79
CA LEU A 17 15.40 0.03 29.13
C LEU A 17 16.00 0.51 27.81
N PHE A 18 17.34 0.69 27.75
CA PHE A 18 18.03 1.03 26.50
C PHE A 18 17.87 -0.06 25.44
N LYS A 19 18.09 -1.34 25.81
CA LYS A 19 17.90 -2.49 24.91
C LYS A 19 16.47 -2.61 24.39
N ILE A 20 15.48 -2.41 25.26
CA ILE A 20 14.05 -2.44 24.89
C ILE A 20 13.74 -1.32 23.91
N ARG A 21 14.17 -0.09 24.19
CA ARG A 21 13.98 1.07 23.29
C ARG A 21 14.65 0.84 21.93
N ALA A 22 15.87 0.34 21.89
CA ALA A 22 16.57 0.03 20.67
C ALA A 22 15.85 -1.04 19.84
N LYS A 23 15.29 -2.07 20.48
CA LYS A 23 14.49 -3.11 19.82
C LYS A 23 13.19 -2.54 19.22
N ILE A 24 12.49 -1.66 19.96
CA ILE A 24 11.27 -1.00 19.48
C ILE A 24 11.58 -0.11 18.27
N ILE A 25 12.65 0.70 18.33
CA ILE A 25 13.06 1.58 17.24
C ILE A 25 13.41 0.77 15.98
N ARG A 26 14.17 -0.33 16.12
CA ARG A 26 14.49 -1.22 14.99
C ARG A 26 13.24 -1.83 14.36
N ARG A 27 12.31 -2.32 15.18
CA ARG A 27 11.02 -2.86 14.67
C ARG A 27 10.21 -1.79 13.93
N ARG A 28 10.11 -0.57 14.47
CA ARG A 28 9.41 0.54 13.80
C ARG A 28 10.05 0.89 12.45
N LYS A 29 11.38 0.94 12.36
CA LYS A 29 12.10 1.18 11.10
C LYS A 29 11.88 0.06 10.08
N ALA A 30 11.91 -1.20 10.52
CA ALA A 30 11.65 -2.35 9.64
C ALA A 30 10.22 -2.33 9.09
N LEU A 31 9.21 -2.06 9.94
CA LEU A 31 7.81 -1.92 9.52
C LEU A 31 7.62 -0.75 8.55
N ALA A 32 8.29 0.37 8.79
CA ALA A 32 8.21 1.52 7.88
C ALA A 32 8.81 1.18 6.49
N ARG A 33 9.95 0.47 6.43
CA ARG A 33 10.53 0.01 5.16
C ARG A 33 9.60 -0.97 4.44
N ALA A 34 9.08 -1.98 5.13
CA ALA A 34 8.13 -2.93 4.55
C ALA A 34 6.90 -2.23 3.98
N HIS A 35 6.39 -1.23 4.68
CA HIS A 35 5.28 -0.42 4.22
C HIS A 35 5.58 0.32 2.91
N TRP A 36 6.76 0.94 2.79
CA TRP A 36 7.18 1.62 1.56
C TRP A 36 7.36 0.65 0.39
N ILE A 37 7.94 -0.54 0.64
CA ILE A 37 8.09 -1.58 -0.38
C ILE A 37 6.71 -2.03 -0.88
N LEU A 38 5.75 -2.26 0.02
CA LEU A 38 4.39 -2.63 -0.36
C LEU A 38 3.70 -1.54 -1.19
N TRP A 39 3.90 -0.26 -0.87
CA TRP A 39 3.38 0.85 -1.67
C TRP A 39 3.99 0.89 -3.08
N ILE A 40 5.31 0.71 -3.20
CA ILE A 40 5.99 0.69 -4.51
C ILE A 40 5.47 -0.48 -5.35
N LEU A 41 5.37 -1.68 -4.74
CA LEU A 41 4.80 -2.85 -5.41
C LEU A 41 3.35 -2.61 -5.83
N PHE A 42 2.54 -2.03 -4.96
CA PHE A 42 1.15 -1.72 -5.27
C PHE A 42 1.01 -0.75 -6.45
N ILE A 43 1.80 0.33 -6.47
CA ILE A 43 1.81 1.29 -7.58
C ILE A 43 2.26 0.59 -8.88
N GLY A 44 3.33 -0.21 -8.83
CA GLY A 44 3.81 -0.98 -9.98
C GLY A 44 2.74 -1.92 -10.54
N LEU A 45 2.01 -2.61 -9.66
CA LEU A 45 0.90 -3.48 -10.06
C LEU A 45 -0.28 -2.70 -10.65
N GLN A 46 -0.57 -1.47 -10.19
CA GLN A 46 -1.60 -0.63 -10.80
C GLN A 46 -1.25 -0.26 -12.24
N ILE A 47 0.03 0.08 -12.49
CA ILE A 47 0.53 0.37 -13.83
C ILE A 47 0.45 -0.89 -14.69
N ALA A 48 0.94 -2.01 -14.20
CA ALA A 48 0.89 -3.30 -14.90
C ALA A 48 -0.55 -3.70 -15.26
N ASP A 49 -1.51 -3.52 -14.34
CA ASP A 49 -2.91 -3.81 -14.59
C ASP A 49 -3.51 -2.93 -15.71
N VAL A 50 -3.24 -1.63 -15.71
CA VAL A 50 -3.68 -0.74 -16.80
C VAL A 50 -3.09 -1.18 -18.15
N VAL A 51 -1.80 -1.50 -18.18
CA VAL A 51 -1.10 -1.92 -19.40
C VAL A 51 -1.65 -3.26 -19.89
N THR A 52 -1.72 -4.28 -19.04
CA THR A 52 -2.18 -5.61 -19.41
C THR A 52 -3.66 -5.62 -19.80
N THR A 53 -4.50 -4.83 -19.12
CA THR A 53 -5.91 -4.66 -19.48
C THR A 53 -6.04 -4.06 -20.89
N ASN A 54 -5.27 -3.01 -21.23
CA ASN A 54 -5.32 -2.43 -22.55
C ASN A 54 -4.89 -3.43 -23.64
N TYR A 55 -3.87 -4.24 -23.39
CA TYR A 55 -3.46 -5.30 -24.33
C TYR A 55 -4.52 -6.38 -24.44
N ALA A 56 -5.07 -6.86 -23.32
CA ALA A 56 -6.12 -7.88 -23.33
C ALA A 56 -7.37 -7.41 -24.10
N LEU A 57 -7.77 -6.15 -23.94
CA LEU A 57 -8.92 -5.56 -24.64
C LEU A 57 -8.66 -5.32 -26.13
N ALA A 58 -7.40 -5.29 -26.57
CA ALA A 58 -7.05 -5.22 -27.99
C ALA A 58 -7.26 -6.57 -28.72
N VAL A 59 -7.37 -7.68 -27.99
CA VAL A 59 -7.66 -9.00 -28.55
C VAL A 59 -9.15 -9.10 -28.87
N PRO A 60 -9.53 -9.42 -30.14
CA PRO A 60 -10.93 -9.56 -30.53
C PRO A 60 -11.67 -10.60 -29.67
N GLY A 61 -12.86 -10.23 -29.19
CA GLY A 61 -13.69 -11.10 -28.34
C GLY A 61 -13.48 -10.91 -26.84
N ASN A 62 -12.40 -10.25 -26.42
CA ASN A 62 -12.18 -9.91 -25.03
C ASN A 62 -12.98 -8.64 -24.63
N TRP A 63 -13.39 -8.61 -23.39
CA TRP A 63 -14.17 -7.47 -22.83
C TRP A 63 -13.82 -7.27 -21.36
N GLU A 64 -13.99 -6.03 -20.88
CA GLU A 64 -13.75 -5.67 -19.48
C GLU A 64 -14.81 -6.33 -18.55
N ALA A 65 -14.36 -7.21 -17.68
CA ALA A 65 -15.24 -7.95 -16.78
C ALA A 65 -15.76 -7.09 -15.63
N ASN A 66 -14.97 -6.09 -15.17
CA ASN A 66 -15.35 -5.20 -14.09
C ASN A 66 -16.38 -4.15 -14.61
N PRO A 67 -17.65 -4.17 -14.14
CA PRO A 67 -18.67 -3.25 -14.62
C PRO A 67 -18.33 -1.78 -14.38
N ILE A 68 -17.61 -1.46 -13.28
CA ILE A 68 -17.20 -0.09 -12.97
C ILE A 68 -16.16 0.38 -13.98
N MET A 69 -15.17 -0.46 -14.29
CA MET A 69 -14.13 -0.14 -15.27
C MET A 69 -14.72 -0.05 -16.69
N ARG A 70 -15.65 -0.92 -17.02
CA ARG A 70 -16.39 -0.85 -18.29
C ARG A 70 -17.12 0.47 -18.45
N ALA A 71 -17.86 0.90 -17.43
CA ALA A 71 -18.51 2.21 -17.42
C ALA A 71 -17.48 3.34 -17.55
N SER A 72 -16.37 3.27 -16.82
CA SER A 72 -15.29 4.25 -16.93
C SER A 72 -14.71 4.33 -18.34
N GLN A 73 -14.52 3.20 -19.03
CA GLN A 73 -14.08 3.16 -20.43
C GLN A 73 -15.09 3.82 -21.36
N ALA A 74 -16.36 3.53 -21.16
CA ALA A 74 -17.43 4.12 -21.99
C ALA A 74 -17.55 5.64 -21.86
N TYR A 75 -17.37 6.18 -20.63
CA TYR A 75 -17.54 7.62 -20.37
C TYR A 75 -16.23 8.41 -20.50
N LEU A 76 -15.07 7.84 -20.15
CA LEU A 76 -13.80 8.54 -20.07
C LEU A 76 -12.81 8.14 -21.18
N GLY A 77 -13.15 7.15 -22.02
CA GLY A 77 -12.28 6.69 -23.09
C GLY A 77 -10.87 6.35 -22.59
N ALA A 78 -9.84 6.98 -23.17
CA ALA A 78 -8.44 6.75 -22.80
C ALA A 78 -8.10 7.11 -21.33
N ALA A 79 -8.94 7.90 -20.65
CA ALA A 79 -8.75 8.31 -19.26
C ALA A 79 -9.49 7.39 -18.26
N TRP A 80 -9.96 6.21 -18.65
CA TRP A 80 -10.72 5.26 -17.84
C TRP A 80 -10.07 4.86 -16.51
N TRP A 81 -8.77 4.98 -16.41
CA TRP A 81 -7.98 4.67 -15.23
C TRP A 81 -8.05 5.75 -14.13
N LEU A 82 -8.55 6.97 -14.43
CA LEU A 82 -8.62 8.08 -13.47
C LEU A 82 -9.43 7.75 -12.19
N PRO A 83 -10.63 7.16 -12.25
CA PRO A 83 -11.39 6.79 -11.04
C PRO A 83 -10.61 5.83 -10.15
N LYS A 84 -9.81 4.95 -10.73
CA LYS A 84 -8.96 4.00 -10.02
C LYS A 84 -7.87 4.73 -9.23
N VAL A 85 -7.17 5.67 -9.87
CA VAL A 85 -6.14 6.50 -9.21
C VAL A 85 -6.77 7.34 -8.09
N ALA A 86 -7.94 7.93 -8.33
CA ALA A 86 -8.67 8.69 -7.32
C ALA A 86 -9.04 7.80 -6.11
N ALA A 87 -9.56 6.60 -6.33
CA ALA A 87 -9.89 5.66 -5.26
C ALA A 87 -8.67 5.24 -4.44
N ILE A 88 -7.51 5.02 -5.09
CA ILE A 88 -6.23 4.71 -4.43
C ILE A 88 -5.79 5.89 -3.56
N GLY A 89 -5.84 7.11 -4.10
CA GLY A 89 -5.47 8.32 -3.37
C GLY A 89 -6.34 8.54 -2.14
N LEU A 90 -7.67 8.41 -2.28
CA LEU A 90 -8.62 8.50 -1.18
C LEU A 90 -8.37 7.41 -0.12
N GLY A 91 -8.17 6.16 -0.54
CA GLY A 91 -7.84 5.05 0.36
C GLY A 91 -6.54 5.30 1.13
N ALA A 92 -5.52 5.84 0.49
CA ALA A 92 -4.24 6.17 1.13
C ALA A 92 -4.39 7.22 2.25
N VAL A 93 -5.32 8.16 2.11
CA VAL A 93 -5.60 9.18 3.13
C VAL A 93 -6.56 8.66 4.20
N ALA A 94 -7.63 7.96 3.81
CA ALA A 94 -8.69 7.52 4.70
C ALA A 94 -8.27 6.40 5.66
N VAL A 95 -7.36 5.50 5.25
CA VAL A 95 -6.93 4.37 6.09
C VAL A 95 -6.05 4.84 7.25
N PRO A 96 -6.43 4.55 8.52
CA PRO A 96 -5.61 4.89 9.68
C PRO A 96 -4.20 4.32 9.59
N ARG A 97 -3.19 5.11 9.94
CA ARG A 97 -1.76 4.73 9.82
C ARG A 97 -1.41 3.37 10.45
N ARG A 98 -2.06 3.01 11.55
CA ARG A 98 -1.84 1.74 12.26
C ARG A 98 -2.37 0.51 11.52
N LEU A 99 -3.37 0.69 10.63
CA LEU A 99 -4.00 -0.39 9.85
C LEU A 99 -3.44 -0.50 8.42
N ARG A 100 -2.66 0.48 7.96
CA ARG A 100 -2.17 0.58 6.58
C ARG A 100 -1.46 -0.66 6.02
N PRO A 101 -0.63 -1.40 6.79
CA PRO A 101 0.06 -2.56 6.20
C PRO A 101 -0.89 -3.66 5.73
N TRP A 102 -1.99 -3.92 6.44
CA TRP A 102 -2.91 -4.99 6.10
C TRP A 102 -3.73 -4.74 4.82
N PRO A 103 -4.41 -3.59 4.66
CA PRO A 103 -5.11 -3.27 3.42
C PRO A 103 -4.18 -3.26 2.20
N ILE A 104 -2.95 -2.75 2.33
CA ILE A 104 -1.99 -2.73 1.22
C ILE A 104 -1.55 -4.15 0.86
N LEU A 105 -1.25 -5.00 1.85
CA LEU A 105 -0.88 -6.39 1.60
C LEU A 105 -2.00 -7.13 0.86
N PHE A 106 -3.24 -6.97 1.31
CA PHE A 106 -4.41 -7.54 0.64
C PHE A 106 -4.55 -7.01 -0.79
N ALA A 107 -4.42 -5.70 -0.99
CA ALA A 107 -4.50 -5.08 -2.31
C ALA A 107 -3.37 -5.58 -3.24
N VAL A 108 -2.13 -5.68 -2.77
CA VAL A 108 -1.01 -6.23 -3.55
C VAL A 108 -1.32 -7.68 -3.98
N SER A 109 -1.78 -8.53 -3.07
CA SER A 109 -2.12 -9.93 -3.39
C SER A 109 -3.24 -10.01 -4.41
N TYR A 110 -4.28 -9.20 -4.27
CA TYR A 110 -5.40 -9.13 -5.21
C TYR A 110 -4.93 -8.70 -6.61
N TYR A 111 -4.09 -7.65 -6.71
CA TYR A 111 -3.62 -7.17 -8.00
C TYR A 111 -2.59 -8.08 -8.67
N ILE A 112 -1.83 -8.87 -7.93
CA ILE A 112 -1.02 -9.95 -8.52
C ILE A 112 -1.95 -10.93 -9.25
N PHE A 113 -3.05 -11.32 -8.63
CA PHE A 113 -4.04 -12.21 -9.24
C PHE A 113 -4.66 -11.59 -10.50
N VAL A 114 -5.09 -10.31 -10.45
CA VAL A 114 -5.70 -9.60 -11.58
C VAL A 114 -4.73 -9.51 -12.76
N VAL A 115 -3.49 -9.05 -12.53
CA VAL A 115 -2.47 -8.91 -13.57
C VAL A 115 -2.13 -10.28 -14.19
N SER A 116 -2.02 -11.33 -13.37
CA SER A 116 -1.79 -12.69 -13.86
C SER A 116 -2.95 -13.18 -14.74
N GLY A 117 -4.19 -12.87 -14.35
CA GLY A 117 -5.37 -13.18 -15.15
C GLY A 117 -5.37 -12.46 -16.50
N ASN A 118 -5.06 -11.16 -16.51
CA ASN A 118 -4.96 -10.39 -17.74
C ASN A 118 -3.87 -10.92 -18.68
N LEU A 119 -2.71 -11.32 -18.12
CA LEU A 119 -1.63 -11.92 -18.91
C LEU A 119 -2.00 -13.28 -19.50
N ALA A 120 -2.87 -14.04 -18.86
CA ALA A 120 -3.34 -15.32 -19.37
C ALA A 120 -4.33 -15.16 -20.57
N LEU A 121 -4.82 -13.95 -20.82
CA LEU A 121 -5.71 -13.62 -21.94
C LEU A 121 -4.96 -13.11 -23.18
N LEU A 122 -3.63 -12.91 -23.07
CA LEU A 122 -2.76 -12.49 -24.18
C LEU A 122 -2.21 -13.68 -24.95
#